data_8df77339bd0f2a6f8c6df5830b5916e4
#
_entry.id   8df77339bd0f2a6f8c6df5830b5916e4
#
_cell.length_a   1.000
_cell.length_b   1.000
_cell.length_c   1.000
_cell.angle_alpha   90.00
_cell.angle_beta   90.00
_cell.angle_gamma   90.00
#
_symmetry.space_group_name_H-M   'P 1'
#
loop_
_entity.id
_entity.type
_entity.pdbx_description
1 polymer ?
#
loop_
_entity_poly.entity_id
_entity_poly.type
_entity_poly.pdbx_seq_one_letter_code
_entity_poly.pdbx_strand_id
1 'polypeptide(L)'
;MVVAVLEGFPVRRDRAHHGQSLVEFALILPILALLVLGAVDLTRAFYYYIALENASRETARVLIDFPYEYDDSVGCIAGNREGLPWVNVSCAAGTLIISPAANTGLNPPRRVPGRKAITVFATKTFTPVTPLMQQFTGGTITLRAQTTMLAWY
;
A
#
# COMPACT_ATOMS: atom_id res chain seq x y z
N MET A 1 12.02 16.35 87.17
CA MET A 1 12.71 15.53 86.20
C MET A 1 11.65 14.95 85.30
N VAL A 2 11.40 15.64 84.09
CA VAL A 2 10.37 15.29 83.17
C VAL A 2 11.05 14.58 82.00
N VAL A 3 10.76 13.28 81.83
CA VAL A 3 11.25 12.48 80.67
C VAL A 3 10.27 12.67 79.50
N ALA A 4 10.70 13.37 78.49
CA ALA A 4 9.93 13.50 77.24
C ALA A 4 10.09 12.21 76.44
N VAL A 5 8.98 11.47 76.23
CA VAL A 5 8.87 10.33 75.31
C VAL A 5 8.71 10.88 73.95
N LEU A 6 9.73 10.76 73.09
CA LEU A 6 9.63 11.02 71.65
C LEU A 6 8.93 9.83 70.96
N GLU A 7 7.63 9.95 70.72
CA GLU A 7 6.92 9.01 69.90
C GLU A 7 7.37 9.19 68.44
N GLY A 8 8.08 8.18 67.95
CA GLY A 8 8.48 8.11 66.53
C GLY A 8 7.25 7.93 65.66
N PHE A 9 6.95 8.93 64.80
CA PHE A 9 5.96 8.84 63.77
C PHE A 9 6.35 7.75 62.76
N PRO A 10 5.48 6.77 62.45
CA PRO A 10 5.76 5.79 61.41
C PRO A 10 5.76 6.47 60.04
N VAL A 11 6.91 6.52 59.39
CA VAL A 11 7.04 6.94 58.02
C VAL A 11 6.35 5.88 57.16
N ARG A 12 5.12 6.15 56.78
CA ARG A 12 4.38 5.35 55.79
C ARG A 12 5.13 5.42 54.46
N ARG A 13 5.84 4.35 54.14
CA ARG A 13 6.43 4.18 52.79
C ARG A 13 5.31 3.84 51.78
N ASP A 14 4.79 4.85 51.10
CA ASP A 14 3.85 4.70 49.95
C ASP A 14 4.59 4.13 48.73
N ARG A 15 5.15 2.90 48.88
CA ARG A 15 5.82 2.19 47.75
C ARG A 15 4.89 1.34 46.90
N ALA A 16 3.62 1.20 47.30
CA ALA A 16 2.70 0.29 46.62
C ALA A 16 2.10 0.83 45.31
N HIS A 17 2.01 2.15 45.12
CA HIS A 17 1.29 2.73 43.99
C HIS A 17 2.12 2.83 42.71
N HIS A 18 3.43 2.90 42.80
CA HIS A 18 4.29 3.00 41.60
C HIS A 18 4.37 1.69 40.78
N GLY A 19 4.17 0.54 41.38
CA GLY A 19 4.19 -0.76 40.70
C GLY A 19 2.92 -1.04 39.89
N GLN A 20 1.77 -0.59 40.38
CA GLN A 20 0.48 -0.85 39.75
C GLN A 20 0.34 -0.14 38.40
N SER A 21 0.69 1.14 38.34
CA SER A 21 0.65 1.91 37.08
C SER A 21 1.60 1.37 36.01
N LEU A 22 2.75 0.81 36.39
CA LEU A 22 3.66 0.14 35.46
C LEU A 22 3.06 -1.14 34.88
N VAL A 23 2.36 -1.92 35.69
CA VAL A 23 1.67 -3.13 35.21
C VAL A 23 0.52 -2.77 34.26
N GLU A 24 -0.29 -1.77 34.59
CA GLU A 24 -1.37 -1.29 33.70
C GLU A 24 -0.81 -0.79 32.36
N PHE A 25 0.28 0.00 32.40
CA PHE A 25 0.94 0.45 31.18
C PHE A 25 1.51 -0.71 30.35
N ALA A 26 2.13 -1.70 31.01
CA ALA A 26 2.68 -2.88 30.32
C ALA A 26 1.61 -3.72 29.63
N LEU A 27 0.37 -3.75 30.13
CA LEU A 27 -0.76 -4.43 29.50
C LEU A 27 -1.34 -3.65 28.31
N ILE A 28 -1.35 -2.32 28.38
CA ILE A 28 -1.88 -1.46 27.32
C ILE A 28 -0.87 -1.29 26.16
N LEU A 29 0.42 -1.29 26.47
CA LEU A 29 1.49 -1.04 25.51
C LEU A 29 1.45 -1.95 24.27
N PRO A 30 1.26 -3.28 24.38
CA PRO A 30 1.16 -4.16 23.21
C PRO A 30 -0.03 -3.81 22.31
N ILE A 31 -1.17 -3.45 22.89
CA ILE A 31 -2.38 -3.07 22.13
C ILE A 31 -2.12 -1.75 21.39
N LEU A 32 -1.53 -0.77 22.07
CA LEU A 32 -1.16 0.51 21.45
C LEU A 32 -0.13 0.32 20.34
N ALA A 33 0.87 -0.52 20.54
CA ALA A 33 1.87 -0.84 19.52
C ALA A 33 1.22 -1.49 18.27
N LEU A 34 0.28 -2.42 18.46
CA LEU A 34 -0.46 -3.03 17.34
C LEU A 34 -1.29 -2.01 16.56
N LEU A 35 -1.94 -1.07 17.24
CA LEU A 35 -2.70 0.00 16.58
C LEU A 35 -1.80 0.91 15.74
N VAL A 36 -0.65 1.32 16.29
CA VAL A 36 0.30 2.19 15.58
C VAL A 36 0.89 1.47 14.37
N LEU A 37 1.36 0.23 14.53
CA LEU A 37 1.90 -0.56 13.42
C LEU A 37 0.86 -0.85 12.35
N GLY A 38 -0.37 -1.15 12.75
CA GLY A 38 -1.49 -1.34 11.82
C GLY A 38 -1.81 -0.07 11.01
N ALA A 39 -1.77 1.11 11.65
CA ALA A 39 -1.94 2.38 10.95
C ALA A 39 -0.81 2.64 9.93
N VAL A 40 0.43 2.29 10.27
CA VAL A 40 1.58 2.38 9.34
C VAL A 40 1.39 1.47 8.14
N ASP A 41 0.99 0.20 8.35
CA ASP A 41 0.73 -0.74 7.25
C ASP A 41 -0.40 -0.25 6.35
N LEU A 42 -1.49 0.26 6.93
CA LEU A 42 -2.61 0.82 6.16
C LEU A 42 -2.16 2.01 5.30
N THR A 43 -1.38 2.92 5.87
CA THR A 43 -0.84 4.08 5.15
C THR A 43 0.03 3.63 3.97
N ARG A 44 0.92 2.66 4.17
CA ARG A 44 1.76 2.12 3.09
C ARG A 44 0.93 1.46 1.99
N ALA A 45 -0.06 0.66 2.36
CA ALA A 45 -0.96 0.02 1.39
C ALA A 45 -1.72 1.06 0.57
N PHE A 46 -2.17 2.15 1.22
CA PHE A 46 -2.88 3.25 0.55
C PHE A 46 -2.00 3.99 -0.46
N TYR A 47 -0.74 4.29 -0.11
CA TYR A 47 0.22 4.90 -1.05
C TYR A 47 0.48 4.00 -2.26
N TYR A 48 0.66 2.70 -2.06
CA TYR A 48 0.82 1.77 -3.17
C TYR A 48 -0.42 1.70 -4.06
N TYR A 49 -1.61 1.73 -3.46
CA TYR A 49 -2.86 1.74 -4.22
C TYR A 49 -2.99 2.98 -5.10
N ILE A 50 -2.71 4.18 -4.57
CA ILE A 50 -2.73 5.43 -5.34
C ILE A 50 -1.71 5.38 -6.49
N ALA A 51 -0.49 4.89 -6.23
CA ALA A 51 0.54 4.75 -7.26
C ALA A 51 0.11 3.78 -8.38
N LEU A 52 -0.55 2.66 -8.04
CA LEU A 52 -1.12 1.72 -9.02
C LEU A 52 -2.23 2.37 -9.85
N GLU A 53 -3.09 3.16 -9.21
CA GLU A 53 -4.17 3.86 -9.89
C GLU A 53 -3.63 4.90 -10.88
N ASN A 54 -2.63 5.68 -10.47
CA ASN A 54 -1.96 6.64 -11.34
C ASN A 54 -1.25 5.94 -12.51
N ALA A 55 -0.53 4.85 -12.25
CA ALA A 55 0.13 4.06 -13.28
C ALA A 55 -0.88 3.50 -14.30
N SER A 56 -2.01 2.95 -13.85
CA SER A 56 -3.04 2.40 -14.75
C SER A 56 -3.71 3.50 -15.58
N ARG A 57 -3.96 4.67 -14.99
CA ARG A 57 -4.55 5.82 -15.69
C ARG A 57 -3.60 6.39 -16.75
N GLU A 58 -2.33 6.59 -16.42
CA GLU A 58 -1.36 7.13 -17.36
C GLU A 58 -1.10 6.17 -18.52
N THR A 59 -0.98 4.87 -18.24
CA THR A 59 -0.91 3.85 -19.29
C THR A 59 -2.12 3.94 -20.23
N ALA A 60 -3.33 3.97 -19.68
CA ALA A 60 -4.55 4.06 -20.48
C ALA A 60 -4.60 5.36 -21.29
N ARG A 61 -4.23 6.50 -20.68
CA ARG A 61 -4.22 7.82 -21.33
C ARG A 61 -3.30 7.84 -22.56
N VAL A 62 -2.07 7.38 -22.41
CA VAL A 62 -1.11 7.34 -23.51
C VAL A 62 -1.61 6.45 -24.65
N LEU A 63 -2.23 5.32 -24.31
CA LEU A 63 -2.69 4.36 -25.31
C LEU A 63 -3.98 4.78 -26.05
N ILE A 64 -4.79 5.68 -25.49
CA ILE A 64 -5.96 6.22 -26.19
C ILE A 64 -5.62 7.39 -27.11
N ASP A 65 -4.54 8.14 -26.82
CA ASP A 65 -4.12 9.27 -27.66
C ASP A 65 -3.57 8.80 -29.00
N PHE A 66 -2.87 7.64 -29.02
CA PHE A 66 -2.24 7.09 -30.22
C PHE A 66 -2.43 5.57 -30.35
N PRO A 67 -3.66 5.07 -30.45
CA PRO A 67 -3.93 3.63 -30.37
C PRO A 67 -3.42 2.85 -31.58
N TYR A 68 -3.06 3.53 -32.69
CA TYR A 68 -2.62 2.92 -33.93
C TYR A 68 -1.11 2.96 -34.15
N GLU A 69 -0.40 3.88 -33.48
CA GLU A 69 1.01 4.14 -33.74
C GLU A 69 1.92 3.52 -32.69
N TYR A 70 1.38 3.20 -31.50
CA TYR A 70 2.18 2.69 -30.39
C TYR A 70 1.80 1.26 -30.01
N ASP A 71 2.82 0.47 -29.77
CA ASP A 71 2.67 -0.82 -29.10
C ASP A 71 2.41 -0.62 -27.58
N ASP A 72 2.20 -1.73 -26.88
CA ASP A 72 1.94 -1.68 -25.44
C ASP A 72 3.15 -1.17 -24.64
N SER A 73 4.36 -1.19 -25.21
CA SER A 73 5.60 -0.81 -24.53
C SER A 73 5.60 0.65 -24.09
N VAL A 74 5.07 1.55 -24.94
CA VAL A 74 5.01 2.98 -24.62
C VAL A 74 4.09 3.23 -23.42
N GLY A 75 2.92 2.60 -23.40
CA GLY A 75 2.01 2.66 -22.25
C GLY A 75 2.62 2.04 -20.99
N CYS A 76 3.35 0.92 -21.15
CA CYS A 76 4.04 0.29 -20.03
C CYS A 76 5.13 1.18 -19.40
N ILE A 77 5.90 1.88 -20.23
CA ILE A 77 6.94 2.82 -19.78
C ILE A 77 6.30 4.00 -19.06
N ALA A 78 5.24 4.58 -19.64
CA ALA A 78 4.53 5.70 -19.04
C ALA A 78 3.94 5.32 -17.67
N GLY A 79 3.24 4.20 -17.58
CA GLY A 79 2.67 3.71 -16.33
C GLY A 79 3.73 3.40 -15.28
N ASN A 80 4.87 2.81 -15.67
CA ASN A 80 5.95 2.57 -14.73
C ASN A 80 6.56 3.88 -14.18
N ARG A 81 6.70 4.89 -15.03
CA ARG A 81 7.21 6.20 -14.62
C ARG A 81 6.32 6.85 -13.56
N GLU A 82 5.00 6.78 -13.74
CA GLU A 82 4.03 7.31 -12.78
C GLU A 82 3.93 6.49 -11.48
N GLY A 83 4.18 5.19 -11.55
CA GLY A 83 4.20 4.32 -10.36
C GLY A 83 5.40 4.57 -9.45
N LEU A 84 6.53 4.99 -10.01
CA LEU A 84 7.78 5.22 -9.27
C LEU A 84 7.69 6.48 -8.38
N PRO A 85 8.39 6.49 -7.21
CA PRO A 85 9.25 5.43 -6.68
C PRO A 85 8.52 4.34 -5.88
N TRP A 86 7.20 4.45 -5.69
CA TRP A 86 6.44 3.61 -4.77
C TRP A 86 6.16 2.20 -5.30
N VAL A 87 5.85 2.14 -6.61
CA VAL A 87 5.51 0.89 -7.27
C VAL A 87 6.25 0.79 -8.59
N ASN A 88 6.97 -0.32 -8.78
CA ASN A 88 7.52 -0.67 -10.08
C ASN A 88 6.54 -1.63 -10.77
N VAL A 89 5.89 -1.18 -11.83
CA VAL A 89 4.99 -1.98 -12.66
C VAL A 89 5.63 -2.27 -14.01
N SER A 90 5.38 -3.44 -14.55
CA SER A 90 5.95 -3.89 -15.82
C SER A 90 4.99 -4.80 -16.56
N CYS A 91 4.85 -4.59 -17.86
CA CYS A 91 4.10 -5.50 -18.71
C CYS A 91 4.79 -6.85 -18.86
N ALA A 92 6.12 -6.86 -18.96
CA ALA A 92 6.90 -8.09 -19.05
C ALA A 92 6.77 -8.96 -17.80
N ALA A 93 6.68 -8.35 -16.61
CA ALA A 93 6.47 -9.07 -15.36
C ALA A 93 4.99 -9.38 -15.07
N GLY A 94 4.06 -8.97 -15.93
CA GLY A 94 2.62 -9.20 -15.76
C GLY A 94 1.98 -8.40 -14.62
N THR A 95 2.69 -7.42 -14.07
CA THR A 95 2.15 -6.52 -13.03
C THR A 95 1.37 -5.35 -13.60
N LEU A 96 1.54 -5.08 -14.91
CA LEU A 96 0.74 -4.16 -15.71
C LEU A 96 0.17 -4.93 -16.91
N ILE A 97 -1.14 -5.04 -17.00
CA ILE A 97 -1.85 -5.81 -18.05
C ILE A 97 -2.76 -4.87 -18.81
N ILE A 98 -2.65 -4.87 -20.12
CA ILE A 98 -3.43 -4.04 -21.04
C ILE A 98 -4.39 -4.93 -21.83
N SER A 99 -5.68 -4.57 -21.88
CA SER A 99 -6.71 -5.33 -22.61
C SER A 99 -7.61 -4.38 -23.41
N PRO A 100 -7.81 -4.62 -24.70
CA PRO A 100 -7.13 -5.63 -25.53
C PRO A 100 -5.65 -5.29 -25.73
N ALA A 101 -4.80 -6.31 -25.80
CA ALA A 101 -3.39 -6.15 -26.13
C ALA A 101 -3.20 -5.66 -27.58
N ALA A 102 -2.08 -5.00 -27.88
CA ALA A 102 -1.71 -4.66 -29.24
C ALA A 102 -1.52 -5.93 -30.08
N ASN A 103 -1.91 -5.87 -31.34
CA ASN A 103 -1.67 -6.98 -32.27
C ASN A 103 -0.21 -6.97 -32.69
N THR A 104 0.56 -7.94 -32.17
CA THR A 104 2.00 -8.09 -32.44
C THR A 104 2.29 -8.68 -33.83
N GLY A 105 1.29 -9.22 -34.52
CA GLY A 105 1.43 -9.68 -35.93
C GLY A 105 1.52 -8.56 -36.95
N LEU A 106 1.31 -7.31 -36.56
CA LEU A 106 1.47 -6.13 -37.38
C LEU A 106 2.84 -5.49 -37.16
N ASN A 107 3.36 -4.78 -38.16
CA ASN A 107 4.61 -4.03 -38.04
C ASN A 107 4.37 -2.56 -38.51
N PRO A 108 4.36 -1.57 -37.58
CA PRO A 108 4.48 -1.73 -36.12
C PRO A 108 3.29 -2.43 -35.46
N PRO A 109 3.48 -3.04 -34.28
CA PRO A 109 2.38 -3.58 -33.48
C PRO A 109 1.36 -2.48 -33.16
N ARG A 110 0.07 -2.77 -33.39
CA ARG A 110 -1.01 -1.78 -33.17
C ARG A 110 -2.34 -2.44 -32.83
N ARG A 111 -3.25 -1.67 -32.25
CA ARG A 111 -4.63 -2.11 -32.02
C ARG A 111 -5.47 -1.97 -33.30
N VAL A 112 -6.49 -2.83 -33.40
CA VAL A 112 -7.44 -2.74 -34.51
C VAL A 112 -8.27 -1.44 -34.39
N PRO A 113 -8.44 -0.67 -35.50
CA PRO A 113 -9.27 0.53 -35.53
C PRO A 113 -10.69 0.31 -35.01
N GLY A 114 -11.25 1.31 -34.37
CA GLY A 114 -12.62 1.34 -33.92
C GLY A 114 -12.75 1.82 -32.48
N ARG A 115 -13.92 2.31 -32.13
CA ARG A 115 -14.29 2.76 -30.76
C ARG A 115 -14.21 1.58 -29.81
N LYS A 116 -13.08 1.36 -29.17
CA LYS A 116 -12.89 0.26 -28.22
C LYS A 116 -12.41 0.78 -26.89
N ALA A 117 -12.94 0.18 -25.83
CA ALA A 117 -12.45 0.42 -24.49
C ALA A 117 -11.06 -0.24 -24.33
N ILE A 118 -10.12 0.52 -23.78
CA ILE A 118 -8.83 0.00 -23.30
C ILE A 118 -8.91 -0.08 -21.79
N THR A 119 -8.72 -1.27 -21.25
CA THR A 119 -8.71 -1.51 -19.82
C THR A 119 -7.29 -1.87 -19.40
N VAL A 120 -6.78 -1.16 -18.43
CA VAL A 120 -5.45 -1.39 -17.85
C VAL A 120 -5.61 -1.85 -16.41
N PHE A 121 -4.93 -2.96 -16.08
CA PHE A 121 -4.85 -3.48 -14.73
C PHE A 121 -3.43 -3.32 -14.23
N ALA A 122 -3.26 -2.71 -13.06
CA ALA A 122 -1.99 -2.63 -12.36
C ALA A 122 -2.08 -3.40 -11.04
N THR A 123 -1.08 -4.23 -10.75
CA THR A 123 -1.06 -5.10 -9.57
C THR A 123 0.25 -5.00 -8.81
N LYS A 124 0.17 -5.12 -7.49
CA LYS A 124 1.32 -5.17 -6.58
C LYS A 124 1.02 -6.08 -5.40
N THR A 125 1.93 -6.98 -5.09
CA THR A 125 1.92 -7.70 -3.82
C THR A 125 2.46 -6.81 -2.71
N PHE A 126 1.70 -6.71 -1.62
CA PHE A 126 2.03 -5.97 -0.42
C PHE A 126 2.22 -6.94 0.75
N THR A 127 3.33 -6.80 1.47
CA THR A 127 3.59 -7.55 2.69
C THR A 127 3.49 -6.61 3.88
N PRO A 128 2.50 -6.81 4.79
CA PRO A 128 2.41 -6.04 6.03
C PRO A 128 3.65 -6.21 6.90
N VAL A 129 4.04 -5.20 7.65
CA VAL A 129 5.13 -5.28 8.63
C VAL A 129 4.62 -5.88 9.94
N THR A 130 3.35 -5.65 10.26
CA THR A 130 2.73 -6.14 11.49
C THR A 130 2.56 -7.67 11.44
N PRO A 131 3.19 -8.45 12.35
CA PRO A 131 3.12 -9.91 12.34
C PRO A 131 1.70 -10.46 12.45
N LEU A 132 0.84 -9.78 13.22
CA LEU A 132 -0.56 -10.15 13.37
C LEU A 132 -1.31 -10.03 12.04
N MET A 133 -1.08 -8.95 11.28
CA MET A 133 -1.68 -8.76 9.95
C MET A 133 -1.20 -9.83 8.96
N GLN A 134 0.07 -10.21 9.02
CA GLN A 134 0.60 -11.30 8.18
C GLN A 134 -0.11 -12.63 8.44
N GLN A 135 -0.42 -12.95 9.70
CA GLN A 135 -1.14 -14.18 10.05
C GLN A 135 -2.58 -14.17 9.51
N PHE A 136 -3.28 -13.03 9.58
CA PHE A 136 -4.65 -12.92 9.07
C PHE A 136 -4.72 -12.91 7.54
N THR A 137 -3.72 -12.37 6.85
CA THR A 137 -3.72 -12.22 5.39
C THR A 137 -2.99 -13.34 4.65
N GLY A 138 -2.45 -14.32 5.37
CA GLY A 138 -1.61 -15.36 4.77
C GLY A 138 -0.25 -14.84 4.28
N GLY A 139 0.24 -13.74 4.86
CA GLY A 139 1.55 -13.15 4.61
C GLY A 139 1.56 -12.04 3.57
N THR A 140 0.72 -12.08 2.54
CA THR A 140 0.70 -11.08 1.46
C THR A 140 -0.72 -10.69 1.05
N ILE A 141 -0.88 -9.44 0.63
CA ILE A 141 -2.12 -8.90 0.07
C ILE A 141 -1.83 -8.45 -1.36
N THR A 142 -2.65 -8.83 -2.33
CA THR A 142 -2.52 -8.32 -3.70
C THR A 142 -3.37 -7.06 -3.85
N LEU A 143 -2.72 -5.93 -4.03
CA LEU A 143 -3.35 -4.67 -4.39
C LEU A 143 -3.56 -4.64 -5.91
N ARG A 144 -4.74 -4.20 -6.36
CA ARG A 144 -5.09 -4.10 -7.77
C ARG A 144 -5.82 -2.80 -8.04
N ALA A 145 -5.37 -2.07 -9.06
CA ALA A 145 -6.08 -0.93 -9.64
C ALA A 145 -6.49 -1.25 -11.08
N GLN A 146 -7.58 -0.65 -11.55
CA GLN A 146 -8.10 -0.83 -12.90
C GLN A 146 -8.60 0.49 -13.44
N THR A 147 -8.21 0.81 -14.66
CA THR A 147 -8.71 1.97 -15.39
C THR A 147 -9.20 1.54 -16.76
N THR A 148 -10.39 2.02 -17.16
CA THR A 148 -10.96 1.79 -18.50
C THR A 148 -11.20 3.13 -19.16
N MET A 149 -10.65 3.32 -20.36
CA MET A 149 -10.84 4.50 -21.18
C MET A 149 -11.27 4.11 -22.58
N LEU A 150 -12.08 4.97 -23.22
CA LEU A 150 -12.56 4.78 -24.58
C LEU A 150 -11.62 5.49 -25.56
N ALA A 151 -11.09 4.75 -26.54
CA ALA A 151 -10.39 5.33 -27.67
C ALA A 151 -11.42 5.90 -28.67
N TRP A 152 -11.21 7.14 -29.11
CA TRP A 152 -12.12 7.88 -29.98
C TRP A 152 -11.58 7.90 -31.43
N TYR A 153 -11.65 6.75 -32.16
CA TYR A 153 -11.19 6.70 -33.56
C TYR A 153 -12.15 5.90 -34.44
#